data_faa1dc179fdd5a9993821b99a33e093a
#
_entry.id   faa1dc179fdd5a9993821b99a33e093a
#
_cell.length_a   1.000
_cell.length_b   1.000
_cell.length_c   1.000
_cell.angle_alpha   90.00
_cell.angle_beta   90.00
_cell.angle_gamma   90.00
#
_symmetry.space_group_name_H-M   'P 1'
#
loop_
_entity.id
_entity.type
_entity.pdbx_description
1 polymer ?
#
loop_
_entity_poly.entity_id
_entity_poly.type
_entity_poly.pdbx_seq_one_letter_code
_entity_poly.pdbx_strand_id
1 'polypeptide(L)'
;SLLNTANPEDVRIYFDMTQAYIDDGQLKSAMSWAGKAIKMDSQNGQTYANRASVYEAVGIACTGSAPDFDDKLVFMMAYEDYKTAKSKGYFKASKKIDFLKEARIPQSGDWFFNRDEYVKAGKAKPKKECYTWLKRSVTAPKN
;
A
#
# COMPACT_ATOMS: atom_id res chain seq x y z
N SER A 1 9.57 25.33 12.52
CA SER A 1 9.81 24.94 11.13
C SER A 1 8.51 25.02 10.33
N LEU A 2 8.63 25.44 9.09
CA LEU A 2 7.49 25.49 8.17
C LEU A 2 6.89 24.10 7.96
N LEU A 3 7.70 23.06 8.05
CA LEU A 3 7.24 21.68 7.89
C LEU A 3 6.38 21.20 9.05
N ASN A 4 6.37 21.94 10.16
CA ASN A 4 5.57 21.58 11.33
C ASN A 4 4.16 22.17 11.29
N THR A 5 3.87 23.01 10.32
CA THR A 5 2.52 23.54 10.17
C THR A 5 1.72 22.64 9.25
N ALA A 6 0.44 22.47 9.53
CA ALA A 6 -0.45 21.69 8.67
C ALA A 6 -0.78 22.51 7.41
N ASN A 7 0.20 22.67 6.55
CA ASN A 7 0.09 23.46 5.32
C ASN A 7 -0.03 22.50 4.15
N PRO A 8 -1.11 22.57 3.35
CA PRO A 8 -1.26 21.69 2.19
C PRO A 8 -0.07 21.74 1.22
N GLU A 9 0.64 22.87 1.15
CA GLU A 9 1.83 22.99 0.30
C GLU A 9 2.95 22.07 0.78
N ASP A 10 3.15 21.98 2.10
CA ASP A 10 4.19 21.12 2.67
C ASP A 10 3.90 19.65 2.38
N VAL A 11 2.63 19.23 2.48
CA VAL A 11 2.23 17.86 2.19
C VAL A 11 2.44 17.54 0.72
N ARG A 12 2.17 18.49 -0.18
CA ARG A 12 2.38 18.27 -1.61
C ARG A 12 3.85 18.06 -1.94
N ILE A 13 4.76 18.71 -1.23
CA ILE A 13 6.18 18.46 -1.38
C ILE A 13 6.49 16.98 -1.07
N TYR A 14 5.87 16.43 -0.04
CA TYR A 14 6.06 15.02 0.31
C TYR A 14 5.51 14.09 -0.77
N PHE A 15 4.38 14.44 -1.37
CA PHE A 15 3.84 13.67 -2.50
C PHE A 15 4.80 13.69 -3.69
N ASP A 16 5.37 14.86 -3.99
CA ASP A 16 6.33 15.01 -5.08
C ASP A 16 7.59 14.19 -4.82
N MET A 17 8.09 14.21 -3.58
CA MET A 17 9.26 13.41 -3.21
C MET A 17 8.97 11.91 -3.32
N THR A 18 7.78 11.49 -2.86
CA THR A 18 7.37 10.09 -2.98
C THR A 18 7.40 9.65 -4.44
N GLN A 19 6.79 10.43 -5.32
CA GLN A 19 6.72 10.09 -6.74
C GLN A 19 8.11 10.07 -7.39
N ALA A 20 8.95 11.04 -7.04
CA ALA A 20 10.31 11.09 -7.58
C ALA A 20 11.10 9.83 -7.21
N TYR A 21 10.98 9.37 -5.97
CA TYR A 21 11.66 8.14 -5.55
C TYR A 21 11.06 6.88 -6.18
N ILE A 22 9.74 6.85 -6.39
CA ILE A 22 9.12 5.74 -7.14
C ILE A 22 9.71 5.70 -8.56
N ASP A 23 9.76 6.84 -9.22
CA ASP A 23 10.25 6.92 -10.61
C ASP A 23 11.72 6.51 -10.72
N ASP A 24 12.49 6.76 -9.67
CA ASP A 24 13.91 6.39 -9.62
C ASP A 24 14.15 4.95 -9.11
N GLY A 25 13.08 4.22 -8.80
CA GLY A 25 13.19 2.86 -8.31
C GLY A 25 13.63 2.73 -6.85
N GLN A 26 13.71 3.83 -6.13
CA GLN A 26 14.11 3.84 -4.72
C GLN A 26 12.88 3.70 -3.81
N LEU A 27 12.34 2.49 -3.75
CA LEU A 27 11.03 2.27 -3.15
C LEU A 27 11.03 2.37 -1.62
N LYS A 28 12.14 2.05 -0.97
CA LYS A 28 12.25 2.25 0.49
C LYS A 28 12.21 3.72 0.85
N SER A 29 12.90 4.55 0.08
CA SER A 29 12.86 6.00 0.29
C SER A 29 11.46 6.56 0.00
N ALA A 30 10.84 6.10 -1.07
CA ALA A 30 9.45 6.49 -1.38
C ALA A 30 8.52 6.15 -0.21
N MET A 31 8.64 4.96 0.37
CA MET A 31 7.81 4.55 1.50
C MET A 31 8.03 5.45 2.72
N SER A 32 9.28 5.82 2.97
CA SER A 32 9.62 6.73 4.07
C SER A 32 8.93 8.08 3.92
N TRP A 33 8.98 8.66 2.71
CA TRP A 33 8.32 9.94 2.44
C TRP A 33 6.80 9.83 2.54
N ALA A 34 6.23 8.73 2.05
CA ALA A 34 4.79 8.51 2.15
C ALA A 34 4.34 8.40 3.61
N GLY A 35 5.12 7.72 4.45
CA GLY A 35 4.85 7.63 5.88
C GLY A 35 4.89 8.99 6.57
N LYS A 36 5.86 9.82 6.19
CA LYS A 36 5.97 11.19 6.73
C LYS A 36 4.76 12.05 6.34
N ALA A 37 4.26 11.88 5.11
CA ALA A 37 3.07 12.62 4.66
C ALA A 37 1.85 12.27 5.53
N ILE A 38 1.66 11.00 5.84
CA ILE A 38 0.56 10.56 6.69
C ILE A 38 0.69 11.17 8.09
N LYS A 39 1.89 11.17 8.66
CA LYS A 39 2.10 11.76 9.98
C LYS A 39 1.83 13.26 10.00
N MET A 40 2.18 13.94 8.91
CA MET A 40 1.99 15.38 8.81
C MET A 40 0.52 15.76 8.68
N ASP A 41 -0.27 14.98 7.96
CA ASP A 41 -1.65 15.35 7.64
C ASP A 41 -2.53 14.09 7.58
N SER A 42 -2.71 13.43 8.73
CA SER A 42 -3.35 12.12 8.82
C SER A 42 -4.83 12.10 8.43
N GLN A 43 -5.51 13.27 8.42
CA GLN A 43 -6.90 13.34 8.02
C GLN A 43 -7.07 13.57 6.52
N ASN A 44 -6.00 13.84 5.82
CA ASN A 44 -6.00 14.04 4.39
C ASN A 44 -5.93 12.68 3.69
N GLY A 45 -7.02 12.27 3.05
CA GLY A 45 -7.09 10.97 2.38
C GLY A 45 -6.01 10.78 1.31
N GLN A 46 -5.57 11.86 0.68
CA GLN A 46 -4.55 11.75 -0.36
C GLN A 46 -3.22 11.21 0.19
N THR A 47 -2.92 11.40 1.49
CA THR A 47 -1.70 10.83 2.09
C THR A 47 -1.72 9.30 2.03
N TYR A 48 -2.89 8.70 2.23
CA TYR A 48 -3.05 7.25 2.15
C TYR A 48 -2.97 6.76 0.70
N ALA A 49 -3.57 7.51 -0.23
CA ALA A 49 -3.44 7.17 -1.65
C ALA A 49 -1.98 7.26 -2.11
N ASN A 50 -1.24 8.21 -1.57
CA ASN A 50 0.19 8.36 -1.85
C ASN A 50 0.97 7.12 -1.39
N ARG A 51 0.71 6.63 -0.17
CA ARG A 51 1.37 5.40 0.31
C ARG A 51 0.92 4.18 -0.47
N ALA A 52 -0.37 4.12 -0.84
CA ALA A 52 -0.88 3.03 -1.65
C ALA A 52 -0.13 2.91 -2.98
N SER A 53 0.20 4.03 -3.61
CA SER A 53 0.95 4.02 -4.86
C SER A 53 2.34 3.43 -4.69
N VAL A 54 2.95 3.61 -3.52
CA VAL A 54 4.25 2.98 -3.22
C VAL A 54 4.09 1.46 -3.11
N TYR A 55 3.04 0.99 -2.40
CA TYR A 55 2.79 -0.45 -2.32
C TYR A 55 2.57 -1.06 -3.71
N GLU A 56 1.82 -0.38 -4.58
CA GLU A 56 1.66 -0.86 -5.95
C GLU A 56 3.01 -0.99 -6.67
N ALA A 57 3.85 0.04 -6.55
CA ALA A 57 5.16 0.01 -7.19
C ALA A 57 6.03 -1.13 -6.65
N VAL A 58 5.99 -1.37 -5.34
CA VAL A 58 6.73 -2.46 -4.71
C VAL A 58 6.25 -3.81 -5.24
N GLY A 59 4.94 -4.02 -5.30
CA GLY A 59 4.37 -5.26 -5.83
C GLY A 59 4.74 -5.49 -7.28
N ILE A 60 4.66 -4.46 -8.10
CA ILE A 60 5.01 -4.55 -9.52
C ILE A 60 6.50 -4.90 -9.69
N ALA A 61 7.37 -4.26 -8.91
CA ALA A 61 8.81 -4.47 -9.02
C ALA A 61 9.23 -5.90 -8.64
N CYS A 62 8.51 -6.53 -7.74
CA CYS A 62 8.87 -7.85 -7.22
C CYS A 62 8.11 -9.00 -7.89
N THR A 63 7.02 -8.73 -8.59
CA THR A 63 6.24 -9.75 -9.29
C THR A 63 7.04 -10.30 -10.46
N GLY A 64 7.08 -11.64 -10.57
CA GLY A 64 7.70 -12.30 -11.72
C GLY A 64 6.74 -12.37 -12.90
N SER A 65 6.68 -13.54 -13.56
CA SER A 65 5.81 -13.73 -14.73
C SER A 65 4.33 -13.66 -14.37
N ALA A 66 3.97 -14.02 -13.13
CA ALA A 66 2.61 -13.95 -12.62
C ALA A 66 2.66 -13.67 -11.13
N PRO A 67 1.69 -12.90 -10.58
CA PRO A 67 1.65 -12.63 -9.15
C PRO A 67 1.42 -13.90 -8.34
N ASP A 68 2.23 -14.12 -7.31
CA ASP A 68 2.00 -15.17 -6.34
C ASP A 68 1.23 -14.61 -5.13
N PHE A 69 1.02 -15.44 -4.12
CA PHE A 69 0.25 -15.00 -2.94
C PHE A 69 0.90 -13.82 -2.22
N ASP A 70 2.23 -13.83 -2.08
CA ASP A 70 2.96 -12.72 -1.45
C ASP A 70 2.75 -11.42 -2.22
N ASP A 71 2.83 -11.46 -3.55
CA ASP A 71 2.60 -10.28 -4.39
C ASP A 71 1.17 -9.74 -4.17
N LYS A 72 0.20 -10.65 -4.13
CA LYS A 72 -1.20 -10.28 -3.91
C LYS A 72 -1.42 -9.65 -2.54
N LEU A 73 -0.68 -10.11 -1.51
CA LEU A 73 -0.74 -9.49 -0.19
C LEU A 73 -0.25 -8.04 -0.24
N VAL A 74 0.80 -7.76 -0.99
CA VAL A 74 1.31 -6.40 -1.13
C VAL A 74 0.30 -5.52 -1.86
N PHE A 75 -0.34 -6.03 -2.92
CA PHE A 75 -1.42 -5.31 -3.59
C PHE A 75 -2.61 -5.09 -2.66
N MET A 76 -2.86 -6.02 -1.72
CA MET A 76 -3.90 -5.83 -0.71
C MET A 76 -3.57 -4.66 0.22
N MET A 77 -2.30 -4.46 0.55
CA MET A 77 -1.88 -3.30 1.34
C MET A 77 -2.20 -1.99 0.61
N ALA A 78 -1.95 -1.94 -0.69
CA ALA A 78 -2.33 -0.80 -1.51
C ALA A 78 -3.84 -0.60 -1.50
N TYR A 79 -4.58 -1.67 -1.69
CA TYR A 79 -6.04 -1.66 -1.70
C TYR A 79 -6.60 -1.10 -0.39
N GLU A 80 -6.08 -1.56 0.75
CA GLU A 80 -6.51 -1.08 2.06
C GLU A 80 -6.24 0.42 2.22
N ASP A 81 -5.07 0.89 1.78
CA ASP A 81 -4.73 2.32 1.85
C ASP A 81 -5.62 3.15 0.93
N TYR A 82 -5.93 2.68 -0.27
CA TYR A 82 -6.87 3.39 -1.14
C TYR A 82 -8.27 3.46 -0.53
N LYS A 83 -8.72 2.39 0.14
CA LYS A 83 -10.01 2.41 0.82
C LYS A 83 -10.02 3.43 1.96
N THR A 84 -8.94 3.50 2.72
CA THR A 84 -8.79 4.51 3.77
C THR A 84 -8.81 5.91 3.15
N ALA A 85 -8.11 6.11 2.03
CA ALA A 85 -8.10 7.39 1.32
C ALA A 85 -9.51 7.81 0.95
N LYS A 86 -10.28 6.89 0.37
CA LYS A 86 -11.66 7.17 -0.03
C LYS A 86 -12.54 7.50 1.18
N SER A 87 -12.38 6.76 2.28
CA SER A 87 -13.16 7.00 3.50
C SER A 87 -12.89 8.38 4.09
N LYS A 88 -11.75 8.97 3.78
CA LYS A 88 -11.38 10.32 4.22
C LYS A 88 -11.67 11.38 3.15
N GLY A 89 -12.44 11.02 2.14
CA GLY A 89 -12.91 11.98 1.14
C GLY A 89 -12.11 12.05 -0.16
N TYR A 90 -11.07 11.24 -0.30
CA TYR A 90 -10.28 11.22 -1.53
C TYR A 90 -10.91 10.27 -2.55
N PHE A 91 -11.94 10.73 -3.25
CA PHE A 91 -12.75 9.89 -4.13
C PHE A 91 -12.04 9.47 -5.41
N LYS A 92 -10.93 10.11 -5.77
CA LYS A 92 -10.12 9.70 -6.91
C LYS A 92 -9.56 8.28 -6.73
N ALA A 93 -9.51 7.78 -5.50
CA ALA A 93 -9.06 6.41 -5.23
C ALA A 93 -10.04 5.34 -5.74
N SER A 94 -11.28 5.69 -6.08
CA SER A 94 -12.32 4.71 -6.45
C SER A 94 -11.91 3.80 -7.60
N LYS A 95 -11.31 4.34 -8.65
CA LYS A 95 -10.88 3.54 -9.81
C LYS A 95 -9.78 2.54 -9.44
N LYS A 96 -8.86 2.94 -8.58
CA LYS A 96 -7.80 2.05 -8.10
C LYS A 96 -8.37 0.93 -7.25
N ILE A 97 -9.33 1.26 -6.38
CA ILE A 97 -10.00 0.26 -5.55
C ILE A 97 -10.65 -0.80 -6.43
N ASP A 98 -11.41 -0.38 -7.42
CA ASP A 98 -12.12 -1.31 -8.31
C ASP A 98 -11.14 -2.18 -9.09
N PHE A 99 -10.10 -1.60 -9.64
CA PHE A 99 -9.09 -2.34 -10.40
C PHE A 99 -8.38 -3.38 -9.53
N LEU A 100 -7.90 -2.98 -8.35
CA LEU A 100 -7.17 -3.87 -7.46
C LEU A 100 -8.06 -5.02 -6.99
N LYS A 101 -9.31 -4.70 -6.67
CA LYS A 101 -10.27 -5.71 -6.21
C LYS A 101 -10.47 -6.82 -7.23
N GLU A 102 -10.55 -6.48 -8.50
CA GLU A 102 -10.77 -7.48 -9.56
C GLU A 102 -9.49 -8.18 -10.00
N ALA A 103 -8.38 -7.44 -10.07
CA ALA A 103 -7.22 -7.92 -10.82
C ALA A 103 -6.00 -8.28 -9.96
N ARG A 104 -5.90 -7.79 -8.73
CA ARG A 104 -4.62 -7.83 -8.01
C ARG A 104 -4.66 -8.43 -6.62
N ILE A 105 -5.72 -8.20 -5.84
CA ILE A 105 -5.75 -8.67 -4.45
C ILE A 105 -6.04 -10.17 -4.37
N PRO A 106 -5.71 -10.83 -3.24
CA PRO A 106 -6.04 -12.24 -3.08
C PRO A 106 -7.56 -12.46 -3.16
N GLN A 107 -7.96 -13.45 -3.95
CA GLN A 107 -9.34 -13.88 -4.05
C GLN A 107 -9.59 -15.03 -3.06
N SER A 108 -10.84 -15.47 -2.92
CA SER A 108 -11.17 -16.50 -1.95
C SER A 108 -10.36 -17.78 -2.14
N GLY A 109 -10.10 -18.18 -3.39
CA GLY A 109 -9.26 -19.34 -3.68
C GLY A 109 -7.83 -19.18 -3.23
N ASP A 110 -7.28 -17.97 -3.42
CA ASP A 110 -5.90 -17.68 -3.00
C ASP A 110 -5.78 -17.83 -1.49
N TRP A 111 -6.75 -17.29 -0.73
CA TRP A 111 -6.76 -17.42 0.72
C TRP A 111 -6.90 -18.88 1.14
N PHE A 112 -7.78 -19.60 0.48
CA PHE A 112 -8.03 -21.02 0.81
C PHE A 112 -6.77 -21.86 0.63
N PHE A 113 -6.08 -21.72 -0.51
CA PHE A 113 -4.90 -22.53 -0.80
C PHE A 113 -3.68 -22.12 0.01
N ASN A 114 -3.70 -20.96 0.66
CA ASN A 114 -2.58 -20.47 1.47
C ASN A 114 -2.93 -20.36 2.95
N ARG A 115 -3.98 -21.07 3.40
CA ARG A 115 -4.48 -20.92 4.76
C ARG A 115 -3.45 -21.23 5.85
N ASP A 116 -2.47 -22.08 5.58
CA ASP A 116 -1.43 -22.38 6.55
C ASP A 116 -0.60 -21.14 6.91
N GLU A 117 -0.55 -20.17 6.03
CA GLU A 117 0.20 -18.94 6.24
C GLU A 117 -0.42 -18.03 7.29
N TYR A 118 -1.72 -18.17 7.55
CA TYR A 118 -2.43 -17.23 8.41
C TYR A 118 -3.36 -17.87 9.44
N VAL A 119 -3.57 -19.18 9.39
CA VAL A 119 -4.62 -19.84 10.18
C VAL A 119 -4.46 -19.61 11.67
N LYS A 120 -3.23 -19.55 12.17
CA LYS A 120 -2.95 -19.36 13.59
C LYS A 120 -3.03 -17.90 14.03
N ALA A 121 -2.50 -16.99 13.21
CA ALA A 121 -2.39 -15.58 13.58
C ALA A 121 -3.55 -14.72 13.09
N GLY A 122 -4.37 -15.22 12.15
CA GLY A 122 -5.42 -14.44 11.51
C GLY A 122 -4.90 -13.39 10.55
N LYS A 123 -3.60 -13.38 10.30
CA LYS A 123 -2.90 -12.40 9.46
C LYS A 123 -1.87 -13.11 8.59
N ALA A 124 -1.68 -12.62 7.39
CA ALA A 124 -0.65 -13.09 6.47
C ALA A 124 0.37 -12.00 6.24
N LYS A 125 1.64 -12.38 6.16
CA LYS A 125 2.73 -11.46 5.90
C LYS A 125 3.51 -11.97 4.70
N PRO A 126 3.83 -11.10 3.73
CA PRO A 126 4.62 -11.54 2.58
C PRO A 126 6.02 -11.96 3.05
N LYS A 127 6.49 -13.10 2.55
CA LYS A 127 7.73 -13.72 2.99
C LYS A 127 8.88 -13.54 2.00
N LYS A 128 8.60 -13.17 0.76
CA LYS A 128 9.67 -12.99 -0.22
C LYS A 128 10.67 -11.95 0.27
N GLU A 129 11.94 -12.18 -0.02
CA GLU A 129 13.02 -11.32 0.44
C GLU A 129 12.80 -9.85 0.06
N CYS A 130 12.28 -9.62 -1.14
CA CYS A 130 12.00 -8.26 -1.62
C CYS A 130 10.91 -7.53 -0.84
N TYR A 131 10.17 -8.23 0.04
CA TYR A 131 9.08 -7.66 0.83
C TYR A 131 9.35 -7.60 2.33
N THR A 132 10.44 -8.22 2.80
CA THR A 132 10.65 -8.35 4.26
C THR A 132 10.79 -7.00 4.97
N TRP A 133 11.21 -5.96 4.26
CA TRP A 133 11.37 -4.62 4.82
C TRP A 133 10.04 -3.89 5.06
N LEU A 134 8.93 -4.37 4.48
CA LEU A 134 7.63 -3.70 4.58
C LEU A 134 7.05 -3.70 5.99
N LYS A 135 7.31 -4.73 6.78
CA LYS A 135 6.88 -4.81 8.18
C LYS A 135 5.37 -4.63 8.37
N ARG A 136 4.57 -5.14 7.45
CA ARG A 136 3.11 -5.03 7.50
C ARG A 136 2.47 -6.39 7.20
N SER A 137 1.39 -6.68 7.91
CA SER A 137 0.59 -7.89 7.71
C SER A 137 -0.78 -7.51 7.17
N VAL A 138 -1.44 -8.47 6.53
CA VAL A 138 -2.79 -8.32 6.00
C VAL A 138 -3.70 -9.25 6.80
N THR A 139 -4.81 -8.70 7.31
CA THR A 139 -5.78 -9.51 8.04
C THR A 139 -6.51 -10.44 7.08
N ALA A 140 -6.54 -11.72 7.42
CA ALA A 140 -7.24 -12.72 6.61
C ALA A 140 -8.76 -12.48 6.69
N PRO A 141 -9.49 -12.74 5.60
CA PRO A 141 -10.95 -12.61 5.65
C PRO A 141 -11.55 -13.63 6.62
N LYS A 142 -12.61 -13.25 7.27
CA LYS A 142 -13.37 -14.15 8.13
C LYS A 142 -14.29 -15.01 7.26
N ASN A 143 -14.37 -16.29 7.60
CA ASN A 143 -15.28 -17.19 6.92
C ASN A 143 -16.73 -16.96 7.37
#